data_f1ad4d130a8f51f20dd8e9ed6e3b0fb0
#
_entry.id   f1ad4d130a8f51f20dd8e9ed6e3b0fb0
#
_cell.length_a   1.000
_cell.length_b   1.000
_cell.length_c   1.000
_cell.angle_alpha   90.00
_cell.angle_beta   90.00
_cell.angle_gamma   90.00
#
_symmetry.space_group_name_H-M   'P 1'
#
loop_
_entity.id
_entity.type
_entity.pdbx_description
1 polymer ?
#
loop_
_entity_poly.entity_id
_entity_poly.type
_entity_poly.pdbx_seq_one_letter_code
_entity_poly.pdbx_strand_id
1 'polypeptide(L)'
;SFPTRRSSDLWPGDVGPLITWGLTVTKGPNKDRQNLGIYRQQVIGRNKVIMRWLSHRGGALDFREWCEKHPGKPFPVAVALGADPATILGAVTPVPDSLSEYAFAGLLRGNRTELIKCRGNDLQVPASAEIVLEGVIHPGEMADEGPYGDHTGYYKDRKSVV
;
A
#
# COMPACT_ATOMS: atom_id res chain seq x y z
N SER A 1 5.47 -23.11 -20.16
CA SER A 1 6.23 -22.24 -19.28
C SER A 1 5.70 -20.83 -19.44
N PHE A 2 5.25 -20.22 -18.38
CA PHE A 2 4.90 -18.80 -18.37
C PHE A 2 6.15 -17.99 -18.74
N PRO A 3 5.99 -16.92 -19.54
CA PRO A 3 7.13 -16.08 -19.89
C PRO A 3 7.81 -15.58 -18.61
N THR A 4 9.10 -15.73 -18.56
CA THR A 4 9.95 -15.40 -17.40
C THR A 4 10.04 -13.90 -17.13
N ARG A 5 9.55 -13.07 -18.04
CA ARG A 5 9.37 -11.64 -17.81
C ARG A 5 7.94 -11.37 -17.42
N ARG A 6 7.77 -10.95 -16.20
CA ARG A 6 6.47 -10.53 -15.66
C ARG A 6 6.25 -9.07 -16.03
N SER A 7 5.00 -8.71 -16.27
CA SER A 7 4.60 -7.32 -16.55
C SER A 7 4.97 -6.33 -15.43
N SER A 8 5.39 -6.85 -14.26
CA SER A 8 5.85 -6.08 -13.11
C SER A 8 7.37 -5.82 -13.08
N ASP A 9 8.14 -6.40 -14.02
CA ASP A 9 9.57 -6.10 -14.16
C ASP A 9 9.69 -4.93 -15.12
N LEU A 10 9.88 -3.72 -14.60
CA LEU A 10 9.85 -2.50 -15.39
C LEU A 10 11.20 -2.15 -16.02
N TRP A 11 12.29 -2.53 -15.37
CA TRP A 11 13.65 -2.20 -15.79
C TRP A 11 14.55 -3.43 -15.80
N PRO A 12 15.55 -3.50 -16.70
CA PRO A 12 16.45 -4.65 -16.80
C PRO A 12 17.23 -4.99 -15.53
N GLY A 13 17.44 -4.01 -14.65
CA GLY A 13 18.16 -4.17 -13.37
C GLY A 13 17.25 -4.32 -12.15
N ASP A 14 15.93 -4.40 -12.32
CA ASP A 14 15.02 -4.62 -11.21
C ASP A 14 15.25 -6.03 -10.62
N VAL A 15 15.33 -6.11 -9.30
CA VAL A 15 15.71 -7.34 -8.59
C VAL A 15 14.55 -8.32 -8.40
N GLY A 16 13.32 -7.92 -8.74
CA GLY A 16 12.15 -8.77 -8.62
C GLY A 16 10.86 -8.08 -9.01
N PRO A 17 9.75 -8.82 -8.98
CA PRO A 17 8.44 -8.28 -9.30
C PRO A 17 8.02 -7.17 -8.34
N LEU A 18 7.47 -6.09 -8.91
CA LEU A 18 6.98 -4.94 -8.16
C LEU A 18 5.46 -4.81 -8.32
N ILE A 19 4.78 -4.53 -7.21
CA ILE A 19 3.40 -4.06 -7.21
C ILE A 19 3.47 -2.53 -7.19
N THR A 20 3.23 -1.91 -8.34
CA THR A 20 3.44 -0.46 -8.53
C THR A 20 2.18 0.36 -8.25
N TRP A 21 1.00 -0.20 -8.46
CA TRP A 21 -0.30 0.46 -8.32
C TRP A 21 -1.19 -0.13 -7.22
N GLY A 22 -0.58 -0.81 -6.25
CA GLY A 22 -1.32 -1.34 -5.11
C GLY A 22 -1.83 -0.22 -4.20
N LEU A 23 -3.13 -0.15 -4.00
CA LEU A 23 -3.76 0.76 -3.06
C LEU A 23 -3.68 0.17 -1.67
N THR A 24 -2.78 0.68 -0.86
CA THR A 24 -2.58 0.21 0.51
C THR A 24 -3.52 0.90 1.46
N VAL A 25 -4.27 0.10 2.20
CA VAL A 25 -5.21 0.53 3.23
C VAL A 25 -4.64 0.23 4.60
N THR A 26 -4.58 1.24 5.44
CA THR A 26 -4.16 1.13 6.85
C THR A 26 -5.14 1.88 7.75
N LYS A 27 -5.10 1.59 9.03
CA LYS A 27 -5.86 2.34 10.04
C LYS A 27 -5.06 2.44 11.33
N GLY A 28 -4.77 3.66 11.72
CA GLY A 28 -4.19 3.95 13.03
C GLY A 28 -5.18 3.68 14.16
N PRO A 29 -4.72 3.30 15.36
CA PRO A 29 -5.59 2.92 16.47
C PRO A 29 -6.33 4.12 17.11
N ASN A 30 -5.91 5.34 16.78
CA ASN A 30 -6.48 6.58 17.32
C ASN A 30 -7.33 7.33 16.28
N LYS A 31 -7.60 6.70 15.12
CA LYS A 31 -8.31 7.33 14.00
C LYS A 31 -9.57 6.56 13.67
N ASP A 32 -10.65 7.28 13.38
CA ASP A 32 -11.90 6.68 12.91
C ASP A 32 -11.81 6.34 11.41
N ARG A 33 -11.05 7.13 10.65
CA ARG A 33 -10.86 6.94 9.22
C ARG A 33 -9.68 6.03 8.90
N GLN A 34 -9.77 5.33 7.78
CA GLN A 34 -8.66 4.61 7.17
C GLN A 34 -7.84 5.54 6.29
N ASN A 35 -6.55 5.27 6.20
CA ASN A 35 -5.65 5.85 5.21
C ASN A 35 -5.63 4.99 3.96
N LEU A 36 -5.65 5.63 2.80
CA LEU A 36 -5.46 5.01 1.50
C LEU A 36 -4.27 5.66 0.81
N GLY A 37 -3.31 4.86 0.37
CA GLY A 37 -2.12 5.38 -0.30
C GLY A 37 -1.50 4.39 -1.26
N ILE A 38 -0.70 4.89 -2.20
CA ILE A 38 0.11 4.06 -3.08
C ILE A 38 1.53 4.01 -2.55
N TYR A 39 1.99 2.80 -2.24
CA TYR A 39 3.34 2.53 -1.78
C TYR A 39 3.92 1.40 -2.62
N ARG A 40 5.15 1.61 -3.09
CA ARG A 40 5.88 0.61 -3.86
C ARG A 40 6.09 -0.65 -3.02
N GLN A 41 5.80 -1.80 -3.59
CA GLN A 41 5.99 -3.09 -2.95
C GLN A 41 6.80 -4.01 -3.85
N GLN A 42 7.83 -4.64 -3.28
CA GLN A 42 8.62 -5.67 -3.95
C GLN A 42 8.22 -7.04 -3.42
N VAL A 43 7.94 -7.97 -4.32
CA VAL A 43 7.68 -9.36 -3.93
C VAL A 43 8.99 -10.05 -3.62
N ILE A 44 9.16 -10.53 -2.39
CA ILE A 44 10.37 -11.19 -1.90
C ILE A 44 10.17 -12.67 -1.57
N GLY A 45 8.96 -13.15 -1.64
CA GLY A 45 8.64 -14.55 -1.36
C GLY A 45 7.23 -14.92 -1.78
N ARG A 46 6.87 -16.17 -1.56
CA ARG A 46 5.55 -16.70 -1.94
C ARG A 46 4.38 -15.93 -1.33
N ASN A 47 4.55 -15.45 -0.11
CA ASN A 47 3.56 -14.74 0.68
C ASN A 47 4.14 -13.52 1.41
N LYS A 48 5.24 -12.98 0.90
CA LYS A 48 5.93 -11.83 1.50
C LYS A 48 6.20 -10.76 0.46
N VAL A 49 5.92 -9.52 0.85
CA VAL A 49 6.27 -8.31 0.12
C VAL A 49 7.00 -7.35 1.04
N ILE A 50 7.90 -6.56 0.50
CA ILE A 50 8.45 -5.39 1.19
C ILE A 50 7.62 -4.20 0.79
N MET A 51 7.25 -3.36 1.74
CA MET A 51 6.53 -2.11 1.49
C MET A 51 7.40 -0.94 1.96
N ARG A 52 7.69 -0.02 1.05
CA ARG A 52 8.47 1.15 1.40
C ARG A 52 7.58 2.30 1.86
N TRP A 53 7.66 2.63 3.13
CA TRP A 53 7.04 3.82 3.71
C TRP A 53 8.05 4.91 3.98
N LEU A 54 7.73 6.11 3.55
CA LEU A 54 8.41 7.31 4.03
C LEU A 54 7.79 7.72 5.36
N SER A 55 8.62 8.13 6.31
CA SER A 55 8.23 8.36 7.72
C SER A 55 7.08 9.35 7.94
N HIS A 56 6.85 10.24 6.98
CA HIS A 56 5.79 11.26 7.02
C HIS A 56 4.50 10.85 6.29
N ARG A 57 4.46 9.66 5.70
CA ARG A 57 3.27 9.16 4.99
C ARG A 57 2.26 8.53 5.94
N GLY A 58 0.97 8.60 5.56
CA GLY A 58 -0.13 8.14 6.39
C GLY A 58 0.01 6.70 6.90
N GLY A 59 0.41 5.75 6.05
CA GLY A 59 0.63 4.37 6.46
C GLY A 59 1.74 4.20 7.50
N ALA A 60 2.85 4.97 7.37
CA ALA A 60 3.94 4.95 8.34
C ALA A 60 3.51 5.56 9.70
N LEU A 61 2.68 6.60 9.67
CA LEU A 61 2.14 7.20 10.88
C LEU A 61 1.20 6.24 11.60
N ASP A 62 0.28 5.61 10.88
CA ASP A 62 -0.65 4.60 11.40
C ASP A 62 0.10 3.42 12.04
N PHE A 63 1.16 2.94 11.38
CA PHE A 63 2.00 1.85 11.89
C PHE A 63 2.74 2.24 13.17
N ARG A 64 3.27 3.45 13.25
CA ARG A 64 3.95 3.96 14.45
C ARG A 64 2.99 4.04 15.63
N GLU A 65 1.82 4.66 15.44
CA GLU A 65 0.78 4.74 16.47
C GLU A 65 0.33 3.35 16.93
N TRP A 66 0.24 2.40 16.00
CA TRP A 66 -0.10 1.02 16.32
C TRP A 66 0.96 0.36 17.21
N CYS A 67 2.25 0.51 16.86
CA CYS A 67 3.35 -0.06 17.64
C CYS A 67 3.40 0.50 19.07
N GLU A 68 3.09 1.77 19.24
CA GLU A 68 3.02 2.43 20.55
C GLU A 68 1.86 1.87 21.40
N LYS A 69 0.68 1.74 20.80
CA LYS A 69 -0.52 1.30 21.51
C LYS A 69 -0.61 -0.21 21.69
N HIS A 70 -0.01 -0.97 20.78
CA HIS A 70 -0.05 -2.43 20.75
C HIS A 70 1.34 -3.04 20.58
N PRO A 71 2.25 -2.90 21.57
CA PRO A 71 3.62 -3.40 21.45
C PRO A 71 3.68 -4.87 21.05
N GLY A 72 4.47 -5.18 20.03
CA GLY A 72 4.68 -6.53 19.53
C GLY A 72 3.52 -7.17 18.76
N LYS A 73 2.38 -6.50 18.64
CA LYS A 73 1.25 -7.04 17.86
C LYS A 73 1.40 -6.75 16.37
N PRO A 74 1.06 -7.71 15.51
CA PRO A 74 1.05 -7.49 14.06
C PRO A 74 0.09 -6.37 13.67
N PHE A 75 0.50 -5.52 12.74
CA PHE A 75 -0.28 -4.42 12.19
C PHE A 75 -1.05 -4.87 10.95
N PRO A 76 -2.39 -4.81 10.94
CA PRO A 76 -3.18 -5.20 9.78
C PRO A 76 -2.97 -4.25 8.61
N VAL A 77 -2.86 -4.82 7.41
CA VAL A 77 -2.76 -4.08 6.15
C VAL A 77 -3.56 -4.80 5.08
N ALA A 78 -4.13 -4.03 4.15
CA ALA A 78 -4.74 -4.56 2.94
C ALA A 78 -4.21 -3.81 1.73
N VAL A 79 -4.09 -4.51 0.60
CA VAL A 79 -3.67 -3.92 -0.68
C VAL A 79 -4.70 -4.28 -1.73
N ALA A 80 -5.36 -3.28 -2.29
CA ALA A 80 -6.33 -3.43 -3.36
C ALA A 80 -5.66 -3.18 -4.73
N LEU A 81 -5.88 -4.08 -5.66
CA LEU A 81 -5.41 -4.01 -7.04
C LEU A 81 -6.61 -3.90 -7.98
N GLY A 82 -6.50 -3.10 -9.03
CA GLY A 82 -7.55 -2.96 -10.04
C GLY A 82 -8.75 -2.12 -9.57
N ALA A 83 -8.53 -1.14 -8.67
CA ALA A 83 -9.56 -0.18 -8.32
C ALA A 83 -9.84 0.83 -9.45
N ASP A 84 -10.97 1.51 -9.38
CA ASP A 84 -11.35 2.53 -10.36
C ASP A 84 -10.42 3.75 -10.35
N PRO A 85 -10.32 4.50 -11.48
CA PRO A 85 -9.39 5.61 -11.61
C PRO A 85 -9.56 6.73 -10.58
N ALA A 86 -10.80 7.04 -10.16
CA ALA A 86 -11.06 8.07 -9.17
C ALA A 86 -10.50 7.67 -7.79
N THR A 87 -10.60 6.39 -7.43
CA THR A 87 -10.01 5.85 -6.20
C THR A 87 -8.48 5.87 -6.26
N ILE A 88 -7.89 5.55 -7.41
CA ILE A 88 -6.43 5.63 -7.62
C ILE A 88 -5.95 7.08 -7.47
N LEU A 89 -6.64 8.04 -8.08
CA LEU A 89 -6.32 9.46 -7.95
C LEU A 89 -6.48 9.94 -6.49
N GLY A 90 -7.51 9.49 -5.79
CA GLY A 90 -7.70 9.78 -4.37
C GLY A 90 -6.55 9.32 -3.50
N ALA A 91 -5.99 8.15 -3.80
CA ALA A 91 -4.88 7.58 -3.04
C ALA A 91 -3.53 8.32 -3.21
N VAL A 92 -3.35 9.08 -4.28
CA VAL A 92 -2.10 9.84 -4.55
C VAL A 92 -2.22 11.32 -4.27
N THR A 93 -3.44 11.84 -4.20
CA THR A 93 -3.68 13.27 -3.98
C THR A 93 -3.46 13.61 -2.50
N PRO A 94 -2.66 14.65 -2.19
CA PRO A 94 -2.55 15.12 -0.83
C PRO A 94 -3.87 15.78 -0.41
N VAL A 95 -4.65 15.11 0.43
CA VAL A 95 -5.89 15.63 1.00
C VAL A 95 -5.67 16.08 2.44
N PRO A 96 -6.42 17.08 2.93
CA PRO A 96 -6.37 17.46 4.34
C PRO A 96 -6.75 16.30 5.26
N ASP A 97 -6.22 16.27 6.48
CA ASP A 97 -6.52 15.21 7.46
C ASP A 97 -8.00 15.09 7.82
N SER A 98 -8.79 16.13 7.60
CA SER A 98 -10.24 16.14 7.80
C SER A 98 -11.03 15.42 6.69
N LEU A 99 -10.41 15.12 5.56
CA LEU A 99 -11.04 14.47 4.42
C LEU A 99 -10.38 13.11 4.15
N SER A 100 -11.15 12.04 4.09
CA SER A 100 -10.60 10.75 3.68
C SER A 100 -10.38 10.68 2.17
N GLU A 101 -9.37 9.94 1.76
CA GLU A 101 -9.07 9.67 0.35
C GLU A 101 -10.27 9.02 -0.37
N TYR A 102 -11.03 8.18 0.32
CA TYR A 102 -12.27 7.59 -0.22
C TYR A 102 -13.37 8.62 -0.45
N ALA A 103 -13.52 9.59 0.46
CA ALA A 103 -14.47 10.67 0.27
C ALA A 103 -14.06 11.58 -0.89
N PHE A 104 -12.78 11.89 -1.01
CA PHE A 104 -12.22 12.65 -2.13
C PHE A 104 -12.41 11.90 -3.47
N ALA A 105 -12.15 10.60 -3.51
CA ALA A 105 -12.45 9.78 -4.70
C ALA A 105 -13.93 9.83 -5.07
N GLY A 106 -14.81 9.83 -4.07
CA GLY A 106 -16.25 9.99 -4.28
C GLY A 106 -16.64 11.34 -4.89
N LEU A 107 -15.97 12.43 -4.47
CA LEU A 107 -16.16 13.75 -5.07
C LEU A 107 -15.73 13.75 -6.55
N LEU A 108 -14.58 13.16 -6.87
CA LEU A 108 -14.11 13.04 -8.25
C LEU A 108 -15.05 12.23 -9.15
N ARG A 109 -15.64 11.19 -8.60
CA ARG A 109 -16.56 10.30 -9.34
C ARG A 109 -18.00 10.84 -9.43
N GLY A 110 -18.36 11.75 -8.55
CA GLY A 110 -19.73 12.24 -8.43
C GLY A 110 -20.67 11.33 -7.61
N ASN A 111 -20.16 10.26 -7.01
CA ASN A 111 -20.90 9.39 -6.10
C ASN A 111 -19.98 8.76 -5.05
N ARG A 112 -20.56 8.24 -3.95
CA ARG A 112 -19.78 7.65 -2.85
C ARG A 112 -18.96 6.47 -3.34
N THR A 113 -17.74 6.35 -2.79
CA THR A 113 -16.92 5.15 -2.96
C THR A 113 -17.54 3.99 -2.18
N GLU A 114 -17.92 2.94 -2.88
CA GLU A 114 -18.40 1.71 -2.26
C GLU A 114 -17.22 0.94 -1.66
N LEU A 115 -17.40 0.51 -0.42
CA LEU A 115 -16.38 -0.23 0.34
C LEU A 115 -16.93 -1.56 0.80
N ILE A 116 -16.07 -2.58 0.81
CA ILE A 116 -16.36 -3.88 1.40
C ILE A 116 -15.35 -4.19 2.49
N LYS A 117 -15.80 -4.91 3.51
CA LYS A 117 -14.92 -5.36 4.61
C LYS A 117 -14.02 -6.48 4.13
N CYS A 118 -12.75 -6.44 4.53
CA CYS A 118 -11.80 -7.54 4.38
C CYS A 118 -12.28 -8.80 5.12
N ARG A 119 -11.80 -9.96 4.72
CA ARG A 119 -12.18 -11.25 5.33
C ARG A 119 -11.37 -11.54 6.58
N GLY A 120 -10.08 -11.21 6.58
CA GLY A 120 -9.12 -11.55 7.64
C GLY A 120 -8.88 -10.43 8.66
N ASN A 121 -9.39 -9.21 8.41
CA ASN A 121 -9.22 -8.06 9.30
C ASN A 121 -10.40 -7.08 9.18
N ASP A 122 -10.37 -6.00 9.97
CA ASP A 122 -11.46 -5.02 10.01
C ASP A 122 -11.30 -3.86 9.01
N LEU A 123 -10.31 -3.92 8.12
CA LEU A 123 -10.13 -2.91 7.09
C LEU A 123 -11.21 -3.03 6.00
N GLN A 124 -11.49 -1.89 5.38
CA GLN A 124 -12.43 -1.80 4.26
C GLN A 124 -11.68 -1.37 3.00
N VAL A 125 -11.93 -2.07 1.92
CA VAL A 125 -11.30 -1.86 0.62
C VAL A 125 -12.33 -1.45 -0.43
N PRO A 126 -11.91 -0.82 -1.53
CA PRO A 126 -12.83 -0.49 -2.62
C PRO A 126 -13.54 -1.74 -3.15
N ALA A 127 -14.86 -1.68 -3.25
CA ALA A 127 -15.67 -2.78 -3.78
C ALA A 127 -15.37 -3.06 -5.27
N SER A 128 -14.81 -2.07 -5.98
CA SER A 128 -14.36 -2.19 -7.37
C SER A 128 -13.01 -2.89 -7.55
N ALA A 129 -12.31 -3.25 -6.47
CA ALA A 129 -11.02 -3.93 -6.57
C ALA A 129 -11.16 -5.32 -7.19
N GLU A 130 -10.27 -5.65 -8.13
CA GLU A 130 -10.23 -6.97 -8.76
C GLU A 130 -9.57 -8.02 -7.86
N ILE A 131 -8.50 -7.62 -7.15
CA ILE A 131 -7.75 -8.48 -6.24
C ILE A 131 -7.48 -7.71 -4.94
N VAL A 132 -7.66 -8.38 -3.82
CA VAL A 132 -7.31 -7.85 -2.49
C VAL A 132 -6.30 -8.79 -1.83
N LEU A 133 -5.16 -8.22 -1.45
CA LEU A 133 -4.16 -8.90 -0.63
C LEU A 133 -4.35 -8.45 0.80
N GLU A 134 -4.60 -9.37 1.70
CA GLU A 134 -4.72 -9.10 3.13
C GLU A 134 -3.50 -9.66 3.86
N GLY A 135 -2.91 -8.86 4.73
CA GLY A 135 -1.70 -9.24 5.43
C GLY A 135 -1.48 -8.48 6.73
N VAL A 136 -0.32 -8.71 7.30
CA VAL A 136 0.13 -8.04 8.52
C VAL A 136 1.59 -7.65 8.39
N ILE A 137 1.97 -6.59 9.09
CA ILE A 137 3.35 -6.17 9.26
C ILE A 137 3.74 -6.47 10.71
N HIS A 138 4.81 -7.24 10.88
CA HIS A 138 5.36 -7.51 12.20
C HIS A 138 6.32 -6.39 12.61
N PRO A 139 6.13 -5.76 13.78
CA PRO A 139 7.05 -4.72 14.25
C PRO A 139 8.49 -5.24 14.32
N GLY A 140 9.42 -4.47 13.74
CA GLY A 140 10.85 -4.81 13.70
C GLY A 140 11.27 -5.79 12.59
N GLU A 141 10.33 -6.35 11.83
CA GLU A 141 10.66 -7.16 10.64
C GLU A 141 11.00 -6.20 9.50
N MET A 142 12.26 -6.23 9.06
CA MET A 142 12.76 -5.39 7.97
C MET A 142 13.48 -6.25 6.94
N ALA A 143 13.48 -5.81 5.70
CA ALA A 143 14.21 -6.45 4.62
C ALA A 143 14.83 -5.40 3.68
N ASP A 144 15.85 -5.79 2.95
CA ASP A 144 16.51 -4.92 1.99
C ASP A 144 15.72 -4.87 0.69
N GLU A 145 15.25 -3.68 0.33
CA GLU A 145 14.74 -3.40 -0.99
C GLU A 145 15.90 -3.31 -1.97
N GLY A 146 15.83 -4.05 -3.05
CA GLY A 146 16.85 -3.99 -4.10
C GLY A 146 16.84 -2.68 -4.90
N PRO A 147 17.81 -2.49 -5.81
CA PRO A 147 17.81 -1.34 -6.69
C PRO A 147 16.51 -1.27 -7.49
N TYR A 148 16.02 -0.06 -7.66
CA TYR A 148 14.75 0.23 -8.33
C TYR A 148 14.92 1.38 -9.32
N GLY A 149 14.56 1.13 -10.59
CA GLY A 149 14.52 2.17 -11.61
C GLY A 149 13.34 3.10 -11.42
N ASP A 150 13.58 4.41 -11.35
CA ASP A 150 12.53 5.40 -11.19
C ASP A 150 12.31 6.23 -12.47
N HIS A 151 11.29 7.09 -12.45
CA HIS A 151 10.91 7.93 -13.59
C HIS A 151 12.00 8.94 -14.01
N THR A 152 13.03 9.14 -13.21
CA THR A 152 14.17 10.01 -13.54
C THR A 152 15.20 9.31 -14.42
N GLY A 153 15.07 8.00 -14.67
CA GLY A 153 15.99 7.21 -15.47
C GLY A 153 17.19 6.66 -14.69
N TYR A 154 17.18 6.80 -13.38
CA TYR A 154 18.24 6.30 -12.49
C TYR A 154 17.75 5.19 -11.58
N TYR A 155 18.67 4.30 -11.18
CA TYR A 155 18.40 3.34 -10.13
C TYR A 155 18.58 3.99 -8.76
N LYS A 156 17.64 3.75 -7.86
CA LYS A 156 17.80 4.07 -6.45
C LYS A 156 18.50 2.94 -5.72
N ASP A 157 19.40 3.32 -4.82
CA ASP A 157 20.18 2.37 -4.01
C ASP A 157 19.28 1.52 -3.10
N ARG A 158 19.87 0.39 -2.65
CA ARG A 158 19.29 -0.48 -1.63
C ARG A 158 18.92 0.31 -0.37
N LYS A 159 17.76 0.01 0.20
CA LYS A 159 17.32 0.57 1.47
C LYS A 159 16.61 -0.50 2.28
N SER A 160 16.88 -0.53 3.58
CA SER A 160 16.08 -1.35 4.50
C SER A 160 14.70 -0.72 4.68
N VAL A 161 13.66 -1.51 4.48
CA VAL A 161 12.25 -1.09 4.54
C VAL A 161 11.40 -2.20 5.15
N VAL A 162 10.26 -1.83 5.64
CA VAL A 162 9.28 -2.74 6.30
C VAL A 162 8.51 -3.56 5.29
#